data_54947f7121f0f1b723a2a9ae354b68c8
#
_entry.id   54947f7121f0f1b723a2a9ae354b68c8
#
_cell.length_a   1.000
_cell.length_b   1.000
_cell.length_c   1.000
_cell.angle_alpha   90.00
_cell.angle_beta   90.00
_cell.angle_gamma   90.00
#
_symmetry.space_group_name_H-M   'P 1'
#
loop_
_entity.id
_entity.type
_entity.pdbx_description
1 polymer ?
#
loop_
_entity_poly.entity_id
_entity_poly.type
_entity_poly.pdbx_seq_one_letter_code
_entity_poly.pdbx_strand_id
1 'polypeptide(L)'
;MALGNAYRSIDGDLEPCNVEIVQKLVSGGIADVWFARSRRDGSHFVIKYSHDIALQNAYIYGQFEREFECSNFIDLAQLPNIMPRIHAFGVDDLGHAYLYETYFDGIGLDEVIANDWSWNAMRPILAQIIASMHAFHAVGIVHRDVKPSNILISRRYFSSPSHPPDIRFIDFSLALIDGTPHPSQTAFCAYGTPMYGSPEQALGQKATKASDWYSLGISLYEWITGHVPFYDDDPDRLLHIQVEKPPEPPTHCHIEGLPDWVVDATMGLLAKSPQNRTMSCERFLELSR
;
A
#
# COMPACT_ATOMS: atom_id res chain seq x y z
N MET A 1 -10.09 8.62 25.23
CA MET A 1 -10.77 7.39 24.79
C MET A 1 -10.31 6.26 25.68
N ALA A 2 -11.22 5.50 26.29
CA ALA A 2 -10.89 4.27 27.00
C ALA A 2 -10.95 3.14 25.98
N LEU A 3 -9.81 2.54 25.68
CA LEU A 3 -9.70 1.40 24.77
C LEU A 3 -10.07 0.14 25.58
N GLY A 4 -11.11 -0.57 25.16
CA GLY A 4 -11.73 -1.64 25.93
C GLY A 4 -11.08 -3.02 25.84
N ASN A 5 -11.72 -4.03 26.42
CA ASN A 5 -11.16 -5.34 26.80
C ASN A 5 -11.01 -6.40 25.68
N ALA A 6 -11.39 -6.16 24.43
CA ALA A 6 -11.22 -7.11 23.33
C ALA A 6 -9.92 -6.82 22.55
N TYR A 7 -8.81 -7.24 23.11
CA TYR A 7 -7.46 -6.88 22.70
C TYR A 7 -6.67 -8.12 22.27
N ARG A 8 -6.10 -8.08 21.05
CA ARG A 8 -5.11 -9.05 20.58
C ARG A 8 -3.76 -8.34 20.47
N SER A 9 -2.86 -8.52 21.44
CA SER A 9 -1.49 -7.99 21.43
C SER A 9 -0.49 -9.09 21.08
N ILE A 10 0.52 -8.74 20.30
CA ILE A 10 1.69 -9.59 20.08
C ILE A 10 2.68 -9.42 21.24
N ASP A 11 2.80 -8.21 21.77
CA ASP A 11 3.69 -7.86 22.88
C ASP A 11 2.83 -7.53 24.12
N GLY A 12 2.84 -8.37 25.12
CA GLY A 12 2.02 -8.25 26.34
C GLY A 12 2.21 -6.98 27.18
N ASP A 13 3.06 -6.05 26.75
CA ASP A 13 3.44 -4.84 27.50
C ASP A 13 2.79 -3.54 26.97
N LEU A 14 2.06 -3.57 25.84
CA LEU A 14 1.42 -2.39 25.27
C LEU A 14 -0.03 -2.25 25.74
N GLU A 15 -0.22 -1.57 26.85
CA GLU A 15 -1.55 -1.11 27.25
C GLU A 15 -1.95 0.12 26.44
N PRO A 16 -3.05 0.07 25.66
CA PRO A 16 -3.54 1.21 24.86
C PRO A 16 -3.82 2.48 25.67
N CYS A 17 -4.01 2.36 26.98
CA CYS A 17 -4.24 3.48 27.90
C CYS A 17 -2.99 4.33 28.19
N ASN A 18 -1.80 3.89 27.78
CA ASN A 18 -0.52 4.57 28.07
C ASN A 18 0.00 5.44 26.94
N VAL A 19 -0.85 5.79 25.97
CA VAL A 19 -0.46 6.66 24.85
C VAL A 19 -1.16 8.02 24.93
N GLU A 20 -0.48 9.02 24.41
CA GLU A 20 -0.97 10.36 24.17
C GLU A 20 -1.22 10.54 22.68
N ILE A 21 -2.45 10.82 22.29
CA ILE A 21 -2.77 11.22 20.92
C ILE A 21 -2.25 12.65 20.72
N VAL A 22 -1.35 12.83 19.75
CA VAL A 22 -0.69 14.12 19.49
C VAL A 22 -1.43 14.89 18.42
N GLN A 23 -1.68 14.24 17.26
CA GLN A 23 -2.38 14.89 16.14
C GLN A 23 -3.00 13.86 15.20
N LYS A 24 -4.02 14.29 14.46
CA LYS A 24 -4.55 13.53 13.33
C LYS A 24 -3.61 13.67 12.13
N LEU A 25 -3.23 12.54 11.53
CA LEU A 25 -2.41 12.52 10.31
C LEU A 25 -3.27 12.58 9.05
N VAL A 26 -4.29 11.72 8.97
CA VAL A 26 -5.18 11.64 7.81
C VAL A 26 -6.56 11.13 8.23
N SER A 27 -7.59 11.48 7.45
CA SER A 27 -8.94 10.94 7.56
C SER A 27 -9.24 10.18 6.25
N GLY A 28 -9.32 8.85 6.34
CA GLY A 28 -9.68 7.98 5.22
C GLY A 28 -11.19 7.73 5.13
N GLY A 29 -11.61 6.87 4.20
CA GLY A 29 -13.03 6.54 4.00
C GLY A 29 -13.66 5.79 5.18
N ILE A 30 -12.90 4.94 5.87
CA ILE A 30 -13.41 4.07 6.94
C ILE A 30 -12.75 4.31 8.31
N ALA A 31 -11.65 5.05 8.35
CA ALA A 31 -10.86 5.25 9.56
C ALA A 31 -10.13 6.59 9.57
N ASP A 32 -9.91 7.09 10.76
CA ASP A 32 -8.96 8.15 11.05
C ASP A 32 -7.62 7.54 11.47
N VAL A 33 -6.54 8.19 11.05
CA VAL A 33 -5.16 7.83 11.38
C VAL A 33 -4.56 8.94 12.25
N TRP A 34 -4.06 8.54 13.41
CA TRP A 34 -3.56 9.46 14.43
C TRP A 34 -2.10 9.17 14.75
N PHE A 35 -1.29 10.22 14.89
CA PHE A 35 0.03 10.15 15.49
C PHE A 35 -0.10 10.16 17.01
N ALA A 36 0.57 9.23 17.66
CA ALA A 36 0.54 9.04 19.11
C ALA A 36 1.95 8.84 19.66
N ARG A 37 2.12 9.13 20.96
CA ARG A 37 3.37 8.97 21.68
C ARG A 37 3.13 8.15 22.95
N SER A 38 4.01 7.18 23.21
CA SER A 38 4.03 6.45 24.48
C SER A 38 4.38 7.39 25.63
N ARG A 39 3.58 7.33 26.68
CA ARG A 39 3.87 8.06 27.94
C ARG A 39 5.00 7.42 28.75
N ARG A 40 5.30 6.14 28.48
CA ARG A 40 6.30 5.36 29.20
C ARG A 40 7.73 5.70 28.79
N ASP A 41 8.00 5.75 27.47
CA ASP A 41 9.34 5.84 26.90
C ASP A 41 9.48 6.87 25.78
N GLY A 42 8.37 7.55 25.42
CA GLY A 42 8.37 8.55 24.36
C GLY A 42 8.37 7.97 22.94
N SER A 43 8.29 6.66 22.77
CA SER A 43 8.24 6.04 21.44
C SER A 43 7.00 6.49 20.64
N HIS A 44 7.12 6.51 19.32
CA HIS A 44 6.13 7.05 18.41
C HIS A 44 5.33 5.92 17.76
N PHE A 45 4.02 6.14 17.65
CA PHE A 45 3.06 5.19 17.10
C PHE A 45 2.04 5.84 16.19
N VAL A 46 1.39 5.01 15.40
CA VAL A 46 0.18 5.36 14.65
C VAL A 46 -0.98 4.57 15.24
N ILE A 47 -2.12 5.24 15.39
CA ILE A 47 -3.39 4.60 15.74
C ILE A 47 -4.35 4.80 14.57
N LYS A 48 -4.77 3.71 13.93
CA LYS A 48 -5.85 3.68 12.96
C LYS A 48 -7.13 3.34 13.70
N TYR A 49 -8.17 4.18 13.58
CA TYR A 49 -9.41 4.03 14.36
C TYR A 49 -10.62 4.15 13.43
N SER A 50 -11.53 3.18 13.48
CA SER A 50 -12.68 3.13 12.57
C SER A 50 -13.70 4.22 12.85
N HIS A 51 -14.33 4.78 11.79
CA HIS A 51 -15.42 5.74 11.90
C HIS A 51 -16.69 5.08 12.40
N ASP A 52 -17.02 3.91 11.86
CA ASP A 52 -18.24 3.17 12.21
C ASP A 52 -17.94 2.11 13.29
N ILE A 53 -18.99 1.68 13.95
CA ILE A 53 -18.97 0.59 14.92
C ILE A 53 -18.62 -0.73 14.18
N ALA A 54 -17.37 -1.16 14.28
CA ALA A 54 -16.85 -2.32 13.55
C ALA A 54 -17.56 -3.63 13.95
N LEU A 55 -18.01 -3.75 15.20
CA LEU A 55 -18.79 -4.92 15.65
C LEU A 55 -20.15 -5.08 14.95
N GLN A 56 -20.66 -4.00 14.36
CA GLN A 56 -21.90 -4.01 13.56
C GLN A 56 -21.64 -4.08 12.05
N ASN A 57 -20.38 -3.97 11.63
CA ASN A 57 -19.96 -3.99 10.24
C ASN A 57 -18.80 -4.96 10.02
N ALA A 58 -19.14 -6.21 9.68
CA ALA A 58 -18.18 -7.28 9.46
C ALA A 58 -17.12 -6.94 8.40
N TYR A 59 -17.44 -6.06 7.45
CA TYR A 59 -16.50 -5.61 6.44
C TYR A 59 -15.39 -4.74 7.06
N ILE A 60 -15.76 -3.73 7.86
CA ILE A 60 -14.79 -2.85 8.53
C ILE A 60 -13.92 -3.67 9.50
N TYR A 61 -14.56 -4.50 10.33
CA TYR A 61 -13.83 -5.40 11.23
C TYR A 61 -12.82 -6.26 10.49
N GLY A 62 -13.25 -6.89 9.38
CA GLY A 62 -12.41 -7.75 8.56
C GLY A 62 -11.23 -7.03 7.90
N GLN A 63 -11.35 -5.74 7.58
CA GLN A 63 -10.22 -4.94 7.06
C GLN A 63 -9.13 -4.72 8.11
N PHE A 64 -9.51 -4.33 9.33
CA PHE A 64 -8.58 -4.14 10.43
C PHE A 64 -7.92 -5.47 10.84
N GLU A 65 -8.71 -6.54 10.95
CA GLU A 65 -8.21 -7.87 11.25
C GLU A 65 -7.21 -8.35 10.17
N ARG A 66 -7.52 -8.11 8.89
CA ARG A 66 -6.65 -8.48 7.76
C ARG A 66 -5.30 -7.77 7.80
N GLU A 67 -5.29 -6.50 8.07
CA GLU A 67 -4.06 -5.72 8.15
C GLU A 67 -3.16 -6.22 9.30
N PHE A 68 -3.76 -6.56 10.45
CA PHE A 68 -3.08 -7.19 11.58
C PHE A 68 -2.55 -8.59 11.23
N GLU A 69 -3.34 -9.42 10.55
CA GLU A 69 -2.91 -10.74 10.08
C GLU A 69 -1.73 -10.67 9.11
N CYS A 70 -1.74 -9.70 8.18
CA CYS A 70 -0.62 -9.47 7.26
C CYS A 70 0.66 -9.11 8.01
N SER A 71 0.59 -8.22 9.01
CA SER A 71 1.74 -7.86 9.83
C SER A 71 2.33 -9.07 10.55
N ASN A 72 1.47 -9.90 11.19
CA ASN A 72 1.90 -11.12 11.86
C ASN A 72 2.53 -12.13 10.89
N PHE A 73 1.95 -12.28 9.70
CA PHE A 73 2.45 -13.21 8.70
C PHE A 73 3.82 -12.78 8.16
N ILE A 74 4.02 -11.48 7.94
CA ILE A 74 5.30 -10.89 7.53
C ILE A 74 6.37 -11.06 8.61
N ASP A 75 6.02 -10.85 9.89
CA ASP A 75 6.91 -11.05 11.03
C ASP A 75 7.33 -12.53 11.15
N LEU A 76 6.39 -13.46 11.05
CA LEU A 76 6.65 -14.91 11.07
C LEU A 76 7.52 -15.37 9.90
N ALA A 77 7.34 -14.78 8.72
CA ALA A 77 8.16 -15.04 7.54
C ALA A 77 9.56 -14.38 7.62
N GLN A 78 9.84 -13.64 8.68
CA GLN A 78 11.09 -12.91 8.89
C GLN A 78 11.43 -11.97 7.72
N LEU A 79 10.42 -11.32 7.15
CA LEU A 79 10.56 -10.32 6.10
C LEU A 79 10.73 -8.94 6.74
N PRO A 80 11.95 -8.44 6.90
CA PRO A 80 12.15 -7.15 7.56
C PRO A 80 11.63 -6.01 6.69
N ASN A 81 11.04 -5.03 7.36
CA ASN A 81 10.85 -3.72 6.74
C ASN A 81 9.89 -3.66 5.53
N ILE A 82 8.92 -4.57 5.42
CA ILE A 82 7.90 -4.54 4.36
C ILE A 82 6.81 -3.52 4.71
N MET A 83 6.34 -3.52 5.96
CA MET A 83 5.32 -2.61 6.48
C MET A 83 5.68 -2.16 7.90
N PRO A 84 5.08 -1.07 8.42
CA PRO A 84 5.17 -0.78 9.85
C PRO A 84 4.62 -1.95 10.67
N ARG A 85 5.31 -2.32 11.75
CA ARG A 85 4.85 -3.41 12.62
C ARG A 85 3.56 -3.01 13.33
N ILE A 86 2.56 -3.87 13.27
CA ILE A 86 1.32 -3.71 14.01
C ILE A 86 1.45 -4.48 15.33
N HIS A 87 1.41 -3.76 16.43
CA HIS A 87 1.57 -4.31 17.78
C HIS A 87 0.28 -4.85 18.35
N ALA A 88 -0.84 -4.25 17.99
CA ALA A 88 -2.15 -4.63 18.50
C ALA A 88 -3.29 -4.34 17.51
N PHE A 89 -4.28 -5.20 17.54
CA PHE A 89 -5.62 -5.02 16.99
C PHE A 89 -6.64 -5.21 18.10
N GLY A 90 -7.65 -4.36 18.15
CA GLY A 90 -8.72 -4.48 19.14
C GLY A 90 -9.98 -3.75 18.75
N VAL A 91 -10.97 -3.88 19.62
CA VAL A 91 -12.23 -3.14 19.55
C VAL A 91 -12.44 -2.46 20.90
N ASP A 92 -12.82 -1.20 20.89
CA ASP A 92 -13.08 -0.45 22.11
C ASP A 92 -14.47 -0.76 22.70
N ASP A 93 -14.79 -0.17 23.87
CA ASP A 93 -16.06 -0.39 24.56
C ASP A 93 -17.28 0.14 23.78
N LEU A 94 -17.07 1.00 22.78
CA LEU A 94 -18.10 1.52 21.87
C LEU A 94 -18.26 0.65 20.63
N GLY A 95 -17.37 -0.32 20.42
CA GLY A 95 -17.38 -1.24 19.28
C GLY A 95 -16.60 -0.77 18.05
N HIS A 96 -15.79 0.30 18.16
CA HIS A 96 -14.91 0.76 17.10
C HIS A 96 -13.61 -0.06 17.07
N ALA A 97 -13.19 -0.46 15.86
CA ALA A 97 -11.92 -1.14 15.67
C ALA A 97 -10.74 -0.17 15.70
N TYR A 98 -9.62 -0.65 16.24
CA TYR A 98 -8.35 0.09 16.17
C TYR A 98 -7.17 -0.82 15.87
N LEU A 99 -6.16 -0.25 15.20
CA LEU A 99 -4.83 -0.81 15.06
C LEU A 99 -3.83 0.11 15.74
N TYR A 100 -2.80 -0.52 16.30
CA TYR A 100 -1.69 0.16 16.96
C TYR A 100 -0.40 -0.27 16.29
N GLU A 101 0.26 0.64 15.58
CA GLU A 101 1.42 0.33 14.75
C GLU A 101 2.60 1.25 15.02
N THR A 102 3.81 0.79 14.73
CA THR A 102 5.03 1.61 14.81
C THR A 102 4.92 2.79 13.84
N TYR A 103 5.20 4.01 14.32
CA TYR A 103 5.32 5.16 13.44
C TYR A 103 6.55 5.03 12.55
N PHE A 104 6.35 5.18 11.24
CA PHE A 104 7.42 5.28 10.27
C PHE A 104 7.55 6.73 9.80
N ASP A 105 8.71 7.35 10.05
CA ASP A 105 8.99 8.73 9.60
C ASP A 105 9.30 8.74 8.10
N GLY A 106 8.23 8.76 7.30
CA GLY A 106 8.27 8.70 5.86
C GLY A 106 7.44 9.79 5.19
N ILE A 107 7.60 9.89 3.88
CA ILE A 107 6.73 10.64 2.98
C ILE A 107 6.14 9.67 1.96
N GLY A 108 4.92 9.93 1.50
CA GLY A 108 4.28 9.15 0.46
C GLY A 108 5.00 9.26 -0.88
N LEU A 109 5.00 8.20 -1.66
CA LEU A 109 5.53 8.24 -3.02
C LEU A 109 4.74 9.23 -3.90
N ASP A 110 3.48 9.52 -3.60
CA ASP A 110 2.67 10.55 -4.25
C ASP A 110 3.27 11.96 -4.07
N GLU A 111 3.78 12.28 -2.87
CA GLU A 111 4.51 13.53 -2.64
C GLU A 111 5.85 13.55 -3.41
N VAL A 112 6.48 12.39 -3.56
CA VAL A 112 7.75 12.25 -4.29
C VAL A 112 7.55 12.42 -5.79
N ILE A 113 6.52 11.81 -6.37
CA ILE A 113 6.17 11.89 -7.80
C ILE A 113 5.93 13.33 -8.25
N ALA A 114 5.40 14.18 -7.38
CA ALA A 114 5.10 15.58 -7.69
C ALA A 114 6.33 16.47 -7.96
N ASN A 115 7.55 15.94 -7.84
CA ASN A 115 8.80 16.68 -8.04
C ASN A 115 9.56 16.20 -9.28
N ASP A 116 10.46 17.05 -9.79
CA ASP A 116 11.37 16.68 -10.87
C ASP A 116 12.42 15.69 -10.40
N TRP A 117 12.64 14.63 -11.18
CA TRP A 117 13.56 13.55 -10.85
C TRP A 117 14.53 13.26 -11.99
N SER A 118 15.71 12.73 -11.63
CA SER A 118 16.58 12.01 -12.57
C SER A 118 16.42 10.51 -12.36
N TRP A 119 16.72 9.74 -13.40
CA TRP A 119 16.74 8.27 -13.29
C TRP A 119 17.66 7.77 -12.17
N ASN A 120 18.81 8.42 -11.98
CA ASN A 120 19.75 8.06 -10.93
C ASN A 120 19.16 8.19 -9.51
N ALA A 121 18.26 9.14 -9.30
CA ALA A 121 17.56 9.33 -8.03
C ALA A 121 16.34 8.42 -7.89
N MET A 122 15.59 8.18 -8.99
CA MET A 122 14.42 7.31 -9.02
C MET A 122 14.78 5.82 -8.87
N ARG A 123 15.84 5.37 -9.55
CA ARG A 123 16.22 3.96 -9.65
C ARG A 123 16.33 3.25 -8.30
N PRO A 124 17.04 3.75 -7.27
CA PRO A 124 17.18 3.05 -6.00
C PRO A 124 15.84 2.93 -5.25
N ILE A 125 14.96 3.94 -5.34
CA ILE A 125 13.62 3.89 -4.76
C ILE A 125 12.80 2.80 -5.45
N LEU A 126 12.78 2.79 -6.79
CA LEU A 126 12.06 1.80 -7.58
C LEU A 126 12.58 0.38 -7.30
N ALA A 127 13.90 0.19 -7.24
CA ALA A 127 14.50 -1.10 -6.91
C ALA A 127 14.03 -1.63 -5.56
N GLN A 128 13.94 -0.77 -4.54
CA GLN A 128 13.47 -1.17 -3.21
C GLN A 128 11.96 -1.45 -3.19
N ILE A 129 11.14 -0.69 -3.92
CA ILE A 129 9.69 -0.98 -4.09
C ILE A 129 9.52 -2.38 -4.67
N ILE A 130 10.25 -2.70 -5.75
CA ILE A 130 10.19 -3.99 -6.42
C ILE A 130 10.65 -5.12 -5.49
N ALA A 131 11.76 -4.93 -4.76
CA ALA A 131 12.27 -5.90 -3.80
C ALA A 131 11.23 -6.21 -2.71
N SER A 132 10.58 -5.18 -2.16
CA SER A 132 9.54 -5.32 -1.15
C SER A 132 8.31 -6.05 -1.70
N MET A 133 7.85 -5.68 -2.90
CA MET A 133 6.73 -6.38 -3.58
C MET A 133 7.07 -7.84 -3.82
N HIS A 134 8.27 -8.13 -4.33
CA HIS A 134 8.71 -9.50 -4.57
C HIS A 134 8.72 -10.32 -3.28
N ALA A 135 9.18 -9.73 -2.17
CA ALA A 135 9.26 -10.40 -0.87
C ALA A 135 7.87 -10.80 -0.34
N PHE A 136 6.90 -9.88 -0.30
CA PHE A 136 5.57 -10.24 0.18
C PHE A 136 4.81 -11.14 -0.80
N HIS A 137 5.04 -11.01 -2.12
CA HIS A 137 4.50 -11.94 -3.11
C HIS A 137 5.09 -13.37 -2.95
N ALA A 138 6.37 -13.49 -2.58
CA ALA A 138 7.01 -14.79 -2.39
C ALA A 138 6.34 -15.62 -1.29
N VAL A 139 5.87 -14.94 -0.24
CA VAL A 139 5.15 -15.58 0.88
C VAL A 139 3.64 -15.66 0.67
N GLY A 140 3.13 -15.36 -0.53
CA GLY A 140 1.72 -15.55 -0.87
C GLY A 140 0.80 -14.38 -0.48
N ILE A 141 1.34 -13.19 -0.23
CA ILE A 141 0.54 -11.98 -0.02
C ILE A 141 0.34 -11.25 -1.35
N VAL A 142 -0.89 -10.80 -1.62
CA VAL A 142 -1.25 -9.88 -2.72
C VAL A 142 -1.90 -8.65 -2.09
N HIS A 143 -1.32 -7.47 -2.31
CA HIS A 143 -1.71 -6.23 -1.62
C HIS A 143 -3.08 -5.69 -2.06
N ARG A 144 -3.37 -5.70 -3.36
CA ARG A 144 -4.61 -5.28 -4.02
C ARG A 144 -4.89 -3.77 -4.06
N ASP A 145 -4.17 -2.96 -3.29
CA ASP A 145 -4.29 -1.49 -3.31
C ASP A 145 -2.91 -0.83 -3.38
N VAL A 146 -2.05 -1.34 -4.29
CA VAL A 146 -0.74 -0.71 -4.57
C VAL A 146 -0.99 0.62 -5.27
N LYS A 147 -0.54 1.71 -4.64
CA LYS A 147 -0.62 3.09 -5.17
C LYS A 147 0.43 3.96 -4.49
N PRO A 148 0.78 5.12 -5.05
CA PRO A 148 1.82 5.97 -4.50
C PRO A 148 1.60 6.36 -3.04
N SER A 149 0.38 6.70 -2.63
CA SER A 149 0.06 7.08 -1.24
C SER A 149 0.17 5.93 -0.23
N ASN A 150 0.21 4.67 -0.69
CA ASN A 150 0.41 3.48 0.15
C ASN A 150 1.87 3.00 0.19
N ILE A 151 2.80 3.79 -0.34
CA ILE A 151 4.24 3.51 -0.33
C ILE A 151 4.96 4.67 0.36
N LEU A 152 5.48 4.43 1.56
CA LEU A 152 6.23 5.43 2.32
C LEU A 152 7.73 5.24 2.12
N ILE A 153 8.42 6.36 1.94
CA ILE A 153 9.89 6.43 1.82
C ILE A 153 10.43 7.22 3.01
N SER A 154 11.40 6.66 3.72
CA SER A 154 11.99 7.33 4.89
C SER A 154 12.51 8.73 4.56
N ARG A 155 12.14 9.73 5.35
CA ARG A 155 12.64 11.12 5.24
C ARG A 155 14.15 11.18 5.35
N ARG A 156 14.75 10.24 6.08
CA ARG A 156 16.20 10.14 6.22
C ARG A 156 16.90 9.92 4.88
N TYR A 157 16.28 9.22 3.94
CA TYR A 157 16.86 8.99 2.59
C TYR A 157 17.09 10.32 1.88
N PHE A 158 16.15 11.27 1.96
CA PHE A 158 16.25 12.58 1.29
C PHE A 158 17.25 13.51 1.98
N SER A 159 17.44 13.38 3.28
CA SER A 159 18.44 14.17 4.03
C SER A 159 19.84 13.60 4.00
N SER A 160 20.01 12.30 3.71
CA SER A 160 21.30 11.59 3.67
C SER A 160 21.30 10.48 2.60
N PRO A 161 21.44 10.83 1.30
CA PRO A 161 21.33 9.87 0.17
C PRO A 161 22.42 8.79 0.11
N SER A 162 23.39 8.81 1.01
CA SER A 162 24.41 7.77 1.12
C SER A 162 23.89 6.42 1.63
N HIS A 163 22.65 6.38 2.13
CA HIS A 163 21.98 5.17 2.57
C HIS A 163 20.99 4.70 1.51
N PRO A 164 20.76 3.39 1.35
CA PRO A 164 19.68 2.90 0.50
C PRO A 164 18.33 3.42 1.02
N PRO A 165 17.33 3.63 0.14
CA PRO A 165 16.00 4.02 0.57
C PRO A 165 15.40 2.94 1.47
N ASP A 166 14.82 3.35 2.60
CA ASP A 166 14.00 2.51 3.45
C ASP A 166 12.54 2.76 3.11
N ILE A 167 11.82 1.72 2.70
CA ILE A 167 10.47 1.79 2.16
C ILE A 167 9.53 0.93 2.99
N ARG A 168 8.31 1.42 3.20
CA ARG A 168 7.21 0.67 3.80
C ARG A 168 5.98 0.73 2.91
N PHE A 169 5.40 -0.42 2.64
CA PHE A 169 4.02 -0.51 2.18
C PHE A 169 3.09 -0.37 3.38
N ILE A 170 2.02 0.37 3.23
CA ILE A 170 0.98 0.57 4.26
C ILE A 170 -0.38 0.17 3.71
N ASP A 171 -1.34 0.00 4.60
CA ASP A 171 -2.74 -0.32 4.28
C ASP A 171 -2.93 -1.68 3.57
N PHE A 172 -2.59 -2.76 4.27
CA PHE A 172 -2.86 -4.14 3.83
C PHE A 172 -4.31 -4.59 4.12
N SER A 173 -5.21 -3.68 4.36
CA SER A 173 -6.61 -3.96 4.72
C SER A 173 -7.37 -4.76 3.65
N LEU A 174 -7.01 -4.60 2.37
CA LEU A 174 -7.58 -5.35 1.25
C LEU A 174 -6.76 -6.57 0.83
N ALA A 175 -5.64 -6.86 1.49
CA ALA A 175 -4.71 -7.88 1.03
C ALA A 175 -5.31 -9.29 1.05
N LEU A 176 -4.86 -10.12 0.11
CA LEU A 176 -5.09 -11.57 0.14
C LEU A 176 -3.85 -12.24 0.70
N ILE A 177 -4.07 -13.24 1.56
CA ILE A 177 -3.02 -14.16 2.03
C ILE A 177 -3.41 -15.54 1.52
N ASP A 178 -2.48 -16.23 0.85
CA ASP A 178 -2.73 -17.57 0.30
C ASP A 178 -3.19 -18.53 1.41
N GLY A 179 -4.26 -19.27 1.12
CA GLY A 179 -4.84 -20.22 2.06
C GLY A 179 -5.77 -19.64 3.12
N THR A 180 -5.95 -18.32 3.18
CA THR A 180 -6.90 -17.68 4.12
C THR A 180 -8.12 -17.12 3.38
N PRO A 181 -9.34 -17.34 3.88
CA PRO A 181 -10.52 -16.70 3.31
C PRO A 181 -10.51 -15.20 3.57
N HIS A 182 -11.02 -14.41 2.63
CA HIS A 182 -11.24 -12.97 2.81
C HIS A 182 -12.67 -12.63 2.40
N PRO A 183 -13.44 -11.89 3.23
CA PRO A 183 -14.85 -11.58 2.93
C PRO A 183 -15.05 -10.80 1.63
N SER A 184 -14.05 -10.01 1.23
CA SER A 184 -14.12 -9.16 0.04
C SER A 184 -13.23 -9.63 -1.12
N GLN A 185 -13.08 -10.95 -1.35
CA GLN A 185 -12.21 -11.45 -2.42
C GLN A 185 -12.50 -10.86 -3.81
N THR A 186 -13.75 -10.40 -4.05
CA THR A 186 -14.21 -9.85 -5.32
C THR A 186 -14.68 -8.39 -5.22
N ALA A 187 -14.70 -7.78 -4.04
CA ALA A 187 -15.36 -6.50 -3.79
C ALA A 187 -14.48 -5.25 -4.03
N PHE A 188 -13.49 -5.32 -4.93
CA PHE A 188 -12.59 -4.19 -5.23
C PHE A 188 -13.35 -2.92 -5.67
N CYS A 189 -14.39 -3.08 -6.53
CA CYS A 189 -15.15 -1.94 -7.07
C CYS A 189 -15.84 -1.08 -6.02
N ALA A 190 -16.11 -1.63 -4.83
CA ALA A 190 -16.78 -0.90 -3.76
C ALA A 190 -15.81 -0.16 -2.82
N TYR A 191 -14.52 -0.55 -2.77
CA TYR A 191 -13.65 -0.16 -1.66
C TYR A 191 -12.18 0.13 -2.02
N GLY A 192 -11.74 -0.19 -3.24
CA GLY A 192 -10.39 0.11 -3.73
C GLY A 192 -10.28 1.54 -4.28
N THR A 193 -9.07 1.90 -4.73
CA THR A 193 -8.83 3.16 -5.44
C THR A 193 -8.95 2.89 -6.94
N PRO A 194 -10.07 3.24 -7.61
CA PRO A 194 -10.33 2.83 -9.00
C PRO A 194 -9.21 3.20 -9.98
N MET A 195 -8.54 4.33 -9.76
CA MET A 195 -7.48 4.83 -10.67
C MET A 195 -6.29 3.88 -10.81
N TYR A 196 -5.98 3.07 -9.77
CA TYR A 196 -4.84 2.15 -9.79
C TYR A 196 -5.26 0.69 -9.93
N GLY A 197 -6.57 0.42 -9.98
CA GLY A 197 -7.11 -0.93 -10.05
C GLY A 197 -6.82 -1.65 -11.35
N SER A 198 -6.51 -2.94 -11.28
CA SER A 198 -6.30 -3.77 -12.48
C SER A 198 -7.62 -4.13 -13.19
N PRO A 199 -7.58 -4.44 -14.51
CA PRO A 199 -8.77 -4.85 -15.25
C PRO A 199 -9.52 -6.02 -14.62
N GLU A 200 -8.80 -7.04 -14.12
CA GLU A 200 -9.40 -8.18 -13.45
C GLU A 200 -10.10 -7.80 -12.14
N GLN A 201 -9.57 -6.82 -11.39
CA GLN A 201 -10.23 -6.28 -10.20
C GLN A 201 -11.49 -5.49 -10.58
N ALA A 202 -11.42 -4.66 -11.63
CA ALA A 202 -12.57 -3.94 -12.15
C ALA A 202 -13.72 -4.87 -12.60
N LEU A 203 -13.37 -6.06 -13.12
CA LEU A 203 -14.32 -7.11 -13.50
C LEU A 203 -14.80 -7.97 -12.31
N GLY A 204 -14.38 -7.66 -11.07
CA GLY A 204 -14.73 -8.47 -9.90
C GLY A 204 -14.09 -9.86 -9.90
N GLN A 205 -13.04 -10.08 -10.69
CA GLN A 205 -12.30 -11.34 -10.73
C GLN A 205 -11.27 -11.39 -9.58
N LYS A 206 -10.73 -12.59 -9.33
CA LYS A 206 -9.71 -12.77 -8.30
C LYS A 206 -8.44 -12.02 -8.65
N ALA A 207 -8.03 -11.09 -7.78
CA ALA A 207 -6.73 -10.43 -7.87
C ALA A 207 -5.59 -11.43 -7.63
N THR A 208 -4.47 -11.18 -8.28
CA THR A 208 -3.24 -11.97 -8.18
C THR A 208 -2.03 -11.06 -8.06
N LYS A 209 -0.83 -11.62 -7.91
CA LYS A 209 0.43 -10.85 -7.98
C LYS A 209 0.51 -9.95 -9.23
N ALA A 210 -0.05 -10.41 -10.35
CA ALA A 210 -0.09 -9.61 -11.59
C ALA A 210 -0.99 -8.37 -11.47
N SER A 211 -1.96 -8.36 -10.54
CA SER A 211 -2.79 -7.18 -10.27
C SER A 211 -1.98 -6.08 -9.58
N ASP A 212 -1.14 -6.44 -8.59
CA ASP A 212 -0.25 -5.48 -7.93
C ASP A 212 0.79 -4.91 -8.91
N TRP A 213 1.30 -5.74 -9.84
CA TRP A 213 2.19 -5.28 -10.90
C TRP A 213 1.52 -4.29 -11.85
N TYR A 214 0.23 -4.49 -12.18
CA TYR A 214 -0.52 -3.52 -12.98
C TYR A 214 -0.64 -2.19 -12.23
N SER A 215 -1.00 -2.23 -10.95
CA SER A 215 -1.12 -1.04 -10.09
C SER A 215 0.21 -0.30 -9.95
N LEU A 216 1.34 -1.03 -9.84
CA LEU A 216 2.67 -0.43 -9.94
C LEU A 216 2.91 0.19 -11.32
N GLY A 217 2.45 -0.45 -12.40
CA GLY A 217 2.51 0.10 -13.75
C GLY A 217 1.79 1.45 -13.89
N ILE A 218 0.60 1.61 -13.29
CA ILE A 218 -0.11 2.90 -13.21
C ILE A 218 0.72 3.93 -12.46
N SER A 219 1.27 3.55 -11.29
CA SER A 219 2.10 4.43 -10.45
C SER A 219 3.39 4.87 -11.16
N LEU A 220 4.01 3.97 -11.93
CA LEU A 220 5.20 4.29 -12.73
C LEU A 220 4.85 5.21 -13.91
N TYR A 221 3.74 4.97 -14.58
CA TYR A 221 3.26 5.84 -15.64
C TYR A 221 3.04 7.27 -15.11
N GLU A 222 2.39 7.39 -13.95
CA GLU A 222 2.20 8.66 -13.26
C GLU A 222 3.53 9.31 -12.88
N TRP A 223 4.50 8.55 -12.36
CA TRP A 223 5.83 9.09 -12.03
C TRP A 223 6.58 9.59 -13.26
N ILE A 224 6.44 8.90 -14.41
CA ILE A 224 7.09 9.27 -15.68
C ILE A 224 6.46 10.50 -16.31
N THR A 225 5.13 10.65 -16.23
CA THR A 225 4.36 11.63 -17.01
C THR A 225 3.72 12.74 -16.21
N GLY A 226 3.65 12.60 -14.87
CA GLY A 226 2.95 13.51 -13.96
C GLY A 226 1.42 13.31 -13.91
N HIS A 227 0.88 12.29 -14.60
CA HIS A 227 -0.55 11.97 -14.57
C HIS A 227 -0.79 10.47 -14.77
N VAL A 228 -1.93 9.98 -14.30
CA VAL A 228 -2.34 8.58 -14.52
C VAL A 228 -2.74 8.35 -15.99
N PRO A 229 -2.58 7.10 -16.50
CA PRO A 229 -2.92 6.79 -17.91
C PRO A 229 -4.42 6.78 -18.19
N PHE A 230 -5.24 6.65 -17.16
CA PHE A 230 -6.70 6.59 -17.26
C PHE A 230 -7.32 7.47 -16.20
N TYR A 231 -8.26 8.31 -16.61
CA TYR A 231 -9.01 9.19 -15.74
C TYR A 231 -10.43 9.39 -16.24
N ASP A 232 -11.39 9.36 -15.35
CA ASP A 232 -12.77 9.80 -15.54
C ASP A 232 -13.34 10.20 -14.17
N ASP A 233 -14.16 11.26 -14.13
CA ASP A 233 -14.81 11.71 -12.89
C ASP A 233 -15.91 10.72 -12.42
N ASP A 234 -16.45 9.91 -13.35
CA ASP A 234 -17.39 8.85 -13.07
C ASP A 234 -16.64 7.54 -12.78
N PRO A 235 -16.71 7.00 -11.54
CA PRO A 235 -16.02 5.77 -11.17
C PRO A 235 -16.39 4.56 -12.06
N ASP A 236 -17.64 4.44 -12.48
CA ASP A 236 -18.09 3.31 -13.32
C ASP A 236 -17.49 3.41 -14.73
N ARG A 237 -17.40 4.62 -15.28
CA ARG A 237 -16.71 4.87 -16.54
C ARG A 237 -15.22 4.60 -16.44
N LEU A 238 -14.59 5.03 -15.34
CA LEU A 238 -13.18 4.77 -15.10
C LEU A 238 -12.88 3.27 -15.07
N LEU A 239 -13.70 2.47 -14.36
CA LEU A 239 -13.56 1.01 -14.36
C LEU A 239 -13.70 0.41 -15.77
N HIS A 240 -14.64 0.92 -16.56
CA HIS A 240 -14.80 0.49 -17.96
C HIS A 240 -13.57 0.83 -18.82
N ILE A 241 -13.01 2.03 -18.67
CA ILE A 241 -11.77 2.47 -19.34
C ILE A 241 -10.60 1.57 -18.91
N GLN A 242 -10.48 1.23 -17.64
CA GLN A 242 -9.46 0.33 -17.12
C GLN A 242 -9.50 -1.05 -17.80
N VAL A 243 -10.69 -1.54 -18.12
CA VAL A 243 -10.87 -2.84 -18.77
C VAL A 243 -10.55 -2.77 -20.27
N GLU A 244 -11.05 -1.77 -20.98
CA GLU A 244 -11.12 -1.79 -22.44
C GLU A 244 -10.07 -0.90 -23.12
N LYS A 245 -9.77 0.29 -22.57
CA LYS A 245 -8.91 1.24 -23.28
C LYS A 245 -7.43 0.89 -23.09
N PRO A 246 -6.65 0.67 -24.18
CA PRO A 246 -5.21 0.54 -24.02
C PRO A 246 -4.62 1.87 -23.51
N PRO A 247 -3.54 1.83 -22.69
CA PRO A 247 -2.86 3.04 -22.27
C PRO A 247 -2.19 3.72 -23.48
N GLU A 248 -2.20 5.05 -23.49
CA GLU A 248 -1.45 5.81 -24.48
C GLU A 248 0.04 5.82 -24.10
N PRO A 249 0.97 5.65 -25.07
CA PRO A 249 2.38 5.78 -24.75
C PRO A 249 2.70 7.17 -24.19
N PRO A 250 3.62 7.28 -23.20
CA PRO A 250 4.06 8.57 -22.67
C PRO A 250 4.60 9.48 -23.79
N THR A 251 4.00 10.66 -23.99
CA THR A 251 4.48 11.66 -24.93
C THR A 251 5.47 12.63 -24.32
N HIS A 252 5.46 12.74 -22.99
CA HIS A 252 6.38 13.54 -22.20
C HIS A 252 6.94 12.70 -21.05
N CYS A 253 8.21 12.90 -20.73
CA CYS A 253 8.88 12.27 -19.62
C CYS A 253 9.49 13.36 -18.73
N HIS A 254 9.09 13.39 -17.46
CA HIS A 254 9.64 14.32 -16.45
C HIS A 254 10.94 13.80 -15.80
N ILE A 255 11.35 12.57 -16.13
CA ILE A 255 12.51 11.92 -15.52
C ILE A 255 13.73 12.09 -16.43
N GLU A 256 14.69 12.90 -16.01
CA GLU A 256 15.93 13.08 -16.74
C GLU A 256 16.73 11.79 -16.81
N GLY A 257 17.16 11.41 -18.03
CA GLY A 257 17.99 10.22 -18.27
C GLY A 257 17.26 8.89 -18.06
N LEU A 258 15.92 8.88 -18.11
CA LEU A 258 15.14 7.64 -18.03
C LEU A 258 15.47 6.72 -19.22
N PRO A 259 15.87 5.46 -19.00
CA PRO A 259 16.10 4.53 -20.10
C PRO A 259 14.79 4.12 -20.79
N ASP A 260 14.81 4.00 -22.11
CA ASP A 260 13.63 3.62 -22.90
C ASP A 260 12.99 2.31 -22.43
N TRP A 261 13.81 1.34 -21.99
CA TRP A 261 13.30 0.07 -21.50
C TRP A 261 12.38 0.21 -20.28
N VAL A 262 12.53 1.26 -19.47
CA VAL A 262 11.66 1.50 -18.29
C VAL A 262 10.28 1.90 -18.78
N VAL A 263 10.20 2.75 -19.81
CA VAL A 263 8.93 3.12 -20.46
C VAL A 263 8.27 1.88 -21.05
N ASP A 264 9.02 1.10 -21.85
CA ASP A 264 8.51 -0.11 -22.49
C ASP A 264 8.00 -1.12 -21.47
N ALA A 265 8.77 -1.35 -20.39
CA ALA A 265 8.38 -2.26 -19.33
C ALA A 265 7.16 -1.75 -18.55
N THR A 266 7.06 -0.43 -18.29
CA THR A 266 5.88 0.18 -17.67
C THR A 266 4.64 -0.05 -18.53
N MET A 267 4.73 0.20 -19.81
CA MET A 267 3.63 -0.08 -20.75
C MET A 267 3.25 -1.56 -20.80
N GLY A 268 4.23 -2.46 -20.68
CA GLY A 268 4.01 -3.89 -20.59
C GLY A 268 3.28 -4.33 -19.31
N LEU A 269 3.55 -3.66 -18.16
CA LEU A 269 2.79 -3.89 -16.92
C LEU A 269 1.31 -3.48 -17.06
N LEU A 270 1.01 -2.52 -17.93
CA LEU A 270 -0.35 -2.03 -18.19
C LEU A 270 -1.13 -2.89 -19.21
N ALA A 271 -0.58 -4.04 -19.63
CA ALA A 271 -1.29 -4.99 -20.45
C ALA A 271 -2.58 -5.46 -19.74
N LYS A 272 -3.70 -5.49 -20.49
CA LYS A 272 -5.02 -5.83 -19.94
C LYS A 272 -5.09 -7.27 -19.45
N SER A 273 -4.51 -8.21 -20.19
CA SER A 273 -4.38 -9.60 -19.78
C SER A 273 -3.23 -9.78 -18.78
N PRO A 274 -3.46 -10.37 -17.58
CA PRO A 274 -2.42 -10.58 -16.57
C PRO A 274 -1.21 -11.36 -17.08
N GLN A 275 -1.42 -12.34 -17.98
CA GLN A 275 -0.35 -13.17 -18.56
C GLN A 275 0.64 -12.38 -19.40
N ASN A 276 0.20 -11.28 -20.01
CA ASN A 276 1.04 -10.45 -20.86
C ASN A 276 1.97 -9.51 -20.06
N ARG A 277 1.84 -9.46 -18.74
CA ARG A 277 2.68 -8.64 -17.83
C ARG A 277 3.98 -9.33 -17.42
N THR A 278 4.10 -10.65 -17.63
CA THR A 278 5.20 -11.49 -17.08
C THR A 278 6.58 -10.99 -17.47
N MET A 279 6.82 -10.70 -18.75
CA MET A 279 8.14 -10.24 -19.22
C MET A 279 8.55 -8.90 -18.61
N SER A 280 7.60 -7.98 -18.43
CA SER A 280 7.84 -6.68 -17.81
C SER A 280 8.12 -6.82 -16.32
N CYS A 281 7.40 -7.72 -15.63
CA CYS A 281 7.68 -8.05 -14.22
C CYS A 281 9.11 -8.58 -14.05
N GLU A 282 9.53 -9.54 -14.89
CA GLU A 282 10.88 -10.13 -14.86
C GLU A 282 11.96 -9.06 -15.07
N ARG A 283 11.75 -8.15 -16.02
CA ARG A 283 12.70 -7.08 -16.31
C ARG A 283 12.85 -6.10 -15.15
N PHE A 284 11.75 -5.75 -14.46
CA PHE A 284 11.83 -4.94 -13.25
C PHE A 284 12.48 -5.66 -12.08
N LEU A 285 12.26 -6.97 -11.93
CA LEU A 285 12.92 -7.76 -10.88
C LEU A 285 14.45 -7.76 -11.01
N GLU A 286 15.02 -7.53 -12.19
CA GLU A 286 16.46 -7.37 -12.37
C GLU A 286 17.02 -6.12 -11.67
N LEU A 287 16.22 -5.09 -11.46
CA LEU A 287 16.64 -3.88 -10.71
C LEU A 287 16.87 -4.15 -9.23
N SER A 288 16.19 -5.14 -8.65
CA SER A 288 16.25 -5.46 -7.22
C SER A 288 17.34 -6.49 -6.89
N ARG A 289 18.04 -7.03 -7.90
CA ARG A 289 19.17 -7.95 -7.79
C ARG A 289 20.51 -7.19 -7.81
#